data_bde3a95bef7f19c270d6b8a1e8e1b5c9
#
_entry.id   bde3a95bef7f19c270d6b8a1e8e1b5c9
#
_cell.length_a   1.000
_cell.length_b   1.000
_cell.length_c   1.000
_cell.angle_alpha   90.00
_cell.angle_beta   90.00
_cell.angle_gamma   90.00
#
_symmetry.space_group_name_H-M   'P 1'
#
loop_
_entity.id
_entity.type
_entity.pdbx_description
1 polymer ?
#
loop_
_entity_poly.entity_id
_entity_poly.type
_entity_poly.pdbx_seq_one_letter_code
_entity_poly.pdbx_strand_id
1 'polypeptide(L)'
;MFNRDILRINGLKTGLIFAVFMLFFSSALGLLEFNLVSGLRISVNSELTRNTPVLLSRLASTNYWLLIFAGLVLSFLLPVLNPLKASLLTFTAILAVYLHSSFAATSYLLIPAEYFLLMILMLYIVNILISYFIEIHARQKIFETMGQYIPPHIVEKIGKGHKTISLDGEARVLTVLFCDIQDFTKIAEELNPKQVVSLLNKYFTALSKIIFNHNGTIDKFIGDSIMAFWGAPYEQNDHAQKAVLTAMEMDKAIIKLSARFIKQGWPGPKAGFGINTGLMSVGNMGSIYRMTYTVIGDAVNIAARIETLCKKYHVPIIVSESTMQECNDLLFRELDIVAPKGKRKRVRIYQPLCLKEYADNNLLKNLGLHNEGLSFYYNKQWHQAKIIFNQLATQNADDEYYTVMLEKINNGEEALYDTADVSRATEDSSIENTRESPHK
;
A
#
# COMPACT_ATOMS: atom_id res chain seq x y z
N MET A 1 10.74 -10.86 20.43
CA MET A 1 9.28 -10.79 20.40
C MET A 1 8.70 -12.01 19.67
N PHE A 2 9.21 -12.39 18.53
CA PHE A 2 8.75 -13.53 17.70
C PHE A 2 8.70 -14.90 18.43
N ASN A 3 9.62 -15.16 19.36
CA ASN A 3 9.70 -16.45 20.05
C ASN A 3 8.62 -16.64 21.15
N ARG A 4 8.12 -15.57 21.75
CA ARG A 4 7.05 -15.64 22.76
C ARG A 4 5.67 -15.92 22.17
N ASP A 5 5.39 -15.41 20.99
CA ASP A 5 4.10 -15.61 20.32
C ASP A 5 3.99 -17.04 19.76
N ILE A 6 5.08 -17.61 19.26
CA ILE A 6 5.13 -19.02 18.83
C ILE A 6 4.89 -19.97 20.00
N LEU A 7 5.52 -19.69 21.16
CA LEU A 7 5.32 -20.49 22.38
C LEU A 7 3.88 -20.38 22.91
N ARG A 8 3.27 -19.20 22.86
CA ARG A 8 1.86 -19.00 23.22
C ARG A 8 0.92 -19.77 22.29
N ILE A 9 1.14 -19.70 21.00
CA ILE A 9 0.32 -20.37 19.98
C ILE A 9 0.41 -21.90 20.15
N ASN A 10 1.62 -22.44 20.34
CA ASN A 10 1.80 -23.87 20.57
C ASN A 10 1.17 -24.31 21.90
N GLY A 11 1.26 -23.51 22.95
CA GLY A 11 0.61 -23.77 24.23
C GLY A 11 -0.92 -23.81 24.11
N LEU A 12 -1.50 -22.92 23.32
CA LEU A 12 -2.95 -22.85 23.08
C LEU A 12 -3.43 -24.06 22.25
N LYS A 13 -2.67 -24.47 21.24
CA LYS A 13 -2.91 -25.71 20.46
C LYS A 13 -2.90 -26.93 21.38
N THR A 14 -1.85 -27.08 22.17
CA THR A 14 -1.71 -28.22 23.07
C THR A 14 -2.86 -28.28 24.07
N GLY A 15 -3.24 -27.12 24.66
CA GLY A 15 -4.36 -27.05 25.59
C GLY A 15 -5.71 -27.44 24.97
N LEU A 16 -5.97 -27.00 23.74
CA LEU A 16 -7.21 -27.30 23.02
C LEU A 16 -7.29 -28.78 22.62
N ILE A 17 -6.20 -29.35 22.10
CA ILE A 17 -6.12 -30.77 21.76
C ILE A 17 -6.25 -31.65 23.02
N PHE A 18 -5.62 -31.22 24.11
CA PHE A 18 -5.74 -31.90 25.41
C PHE A 18 -7.19 -31.84 25.95
N ALA A 19 -7.87 -30.69 25.83
CA ALA A 19 -9.28 -30.58 26.22
C ALA A 19 -10.18 -31.53 25.41
N VAL A 20 -9.98 -31.62 24.09
CA VAL A 20 -10.71 -32.57 23.24
C VAL A 20 -10.43 -34.02 23.65
N PHE A 21 -9.17 -34.34 23.95
CA PHE A 21 -8.80 -35.65 24.47
C PHE A 21 -9.51 -35.96 25.80
N MET A 22 -9.53 -34.99 26.73
CA MET A 22 -10.21 -35.18 28.03
C MET A 22 -11.73 -35.35 27.89
N LEU A 23 -12.36 -34.60 26.97
CA LEU A 23 -13.80 -34.77 26.65
C LEU A 23 -14.08 -36.14 26.04
N PHE A 24 -13.26 -36.59 25.11
CA PHE A 24 -13.38 -37.94 24.54
C PHE A 24 -13.20 -39.01 25.60
N PHE A 25 -12.20 -38.87 26.44
CA PHE A 25 -11.90 -39.82 27.51
C PHE A 25 -13.03 -39.88 28.57
N SER A 26 -13.60 -38.74 28.94
CA SER A 26 -14.74 -38.68 29.89
C SER A 26 -15.99 -39.31 29.30
N SER A 27 -16.24 -39.14 28.01
CA SER A 27 -17.34 -39.80 27.28
C SER A 27 -17.11 -41.29 27.18
N ALA A 28 -15.89 -41.75 26.90
CA ALA A 28 -15.56 -43.18 26.83
C ALA A 28 -15.69 -43.91 28.18
N LEU A 29 -15.51 -43.17 29.32
CA LEU A 29 -15.74 -43.66 30.67
C LEU A 29 -17.21 -43.61 31.12
N GLY A 30 -18.14 -43.13 30.28
CA GLY A 30 -19.55 -42.97 30.65
C GLY A 30 -19.81 -41.84 31.66
N LEU A 31 -18.82 -40.94 31.91
CA LEU A 31 -18.96 -39.81 32.82
C LEU A 31 -19.72 -38.64 32.20
N LEU A 32 -19.85 -38.61 30.90
CA LEU A 32 -20.64 -37.63 30.14
C LEU A 32 -21.45 -38.37 29.05
N GLU A 33 -22.75 -38.41 29.19
CA GLU A 33 -23.63 -38.83 28.10
C GLU A 33 -23.73 -37.73 27.07
N PHE A 34 -22.92 -37.76 26.03
CA PHE A 34 -23.08 -36.91 24.86
C PHE A 34 -24.11 -37.54 23.90
N ASN A 35 -25.35 -37.06 23.98
CA ASN A 35 -26.36 -37.27 22.94
C ASN A 35 -26.06 -36.40 21.73
N LEU A 36 -25.06 -36.76 20.91
CA LEU A 36 -24.54 -35.94 19.83
C LEU A 36 -25.30 -36.09 18.52
N VAL A 37 -26.36 -36.69 18.39
CA VAL A 37 -27.37 -36.72 17.31
C VAL A 37 -28.30 -37.91 17.58
N SER A 38 -29.59 -37.71 17.55
CA SER A 38 -30.64 -38.68 17.74
C SER A 38 -30.75 -39.79 16.67
N GLY A 39 -29.62 -40.24 16.13
CA GLY A 39 -29.55 -41.25 15.08
C GLY A 39 -28.31 -42.14 15.10
N LEU A 40 -27.22 -41.74 15.75
CA LEU A 40 -26.05 -42.60 15.95
C LEU A 40 -26.02 -43.09 17.41
N ARG A 41 -26.90 -43.99 17.75
CA ARG A 41 -26.67 -44.92 18.86
C ARG A 41 -25.48 -45.79 18.44
N ILE A 42 -24.27 -45.47 18.86
CA ILE A 42 -23.22 -46.47 18.99
C ILE A 42 -23.77 -47.41 20.08
N SER A 43 -24.38 -48.48 19.64
CA SER A 43 -24.85 -49.58 20.48
C SER A 43 -23.60 -50.16 21.13
N VAL A 44 -23.20 -49.63 22.28
CA VAL A 44 -22.36 -50.39 23.20
C VAL A 44 -23.20 -51.58 23.61
N ASN A 45 -22.77 -52.75 23.15
CA ASN A 45 -23.45 -54.03 23.29
C ASN A 45 -24.03 -54.16 24.71
N SER A 46 -25.36 -54.26 24.81
CA SER A 46 -26.11 -54.40 26.06
C SER A 46 -25.77 -55.66 26.86
N GLU A 47 -24.95 -56.56 26.32
CA GLU A 47 -24.38 -57.70 27.04
C GLU A 47 -23.24 -57.31 27.99
N LEU A 48 -22.56 -56.16 27.77
CA LEU A 48 -21.48 -55.72 28.66
C LEU A 48 -21.99 -55.15 30.00
N THR A 49 -23.22 -54.72 30.07
CA THR A 49 -23.78 -54.10 31.30
C THR A 49 -24.27 -55.13 32.32
N ARG A 50 -24.40 -56.40 31.99
CA ARG A 50 -24.87 -57.44 32.90
C ARG A 50 -23.82 -58.01 33.85
N ASN A 51 -22.51 -57.83 33.57
CA ASN A 51 -21.40 -58.37 34.40
C ASN A 51 -20.49 -57.24 34.94
N THR A 52 -21.08 -56.14 35.38
CA THR A 52 -20.38 -54.91 35.72
C THR A 52 -19.33 -54.98 36.87
N PRO A 53 -19.44 -55.74 37.94
CA PRO A 53 -18.42 -55.68 38.99
C PRO A 53 -17.09 -56.34 38.62
N VAL A 54 -17.11 -57.36 37.79
CA VAL A 54 -15.86 -58.07 37.35
C VAL A 54 -15.20 -57.35 36.18
N LEU A 55 -15.97 -56.71 35.32
CA LEU A 55 -15.44 -55.91 34.23
C LEU A 55 -14.80 -54.59 34.69
N LEU A 56 -15.38 -53.91 35.67
CA LEU A 56 -14.83 -52.68 36.27
C LEU A 56 -13.46 -52.94 36.95
N SER A 57 -13.31 -54.04 37.62
CA SER A 57 -12.03 -54.44 38.25
C SER A 57 -10.96 -54.83 37.23
N ARG A 58 -11.31 -55.39 36.07
CA ARG A 58 -10.43 -55.64 34.94
C ARG A 58 -10.17 -54.41 34.08
N LEU A 59 -11.11 -53.48 33.98
CA LEU A 59 -10.95 -52.20 33.30
C LEU A 59 -10.02 -51.22 34.08
N ALA A 60 -9.92 -51.38 35.38
CA ALA A 60 -8.91 -50.67 36.19
C ALA A 60 -7.47 -51.13 35.94
N SER A 61 -7.33 -52.19 35.10
CA SER A 61 -6.03 -52.73 34.74
C SER A 61 -5.40 -52.01 33.52
N THR A 62 -4.12 -52.09 33.42
CA THR A 62 -3.07 -51.64 32.49
C THR A 62 -3.51 -50.96 31.17
N ASN A 63 -4.65 -51.34 30.56
CA ASN A 63 -5.04 -50.93 29.21
C ASN A 63 -5.61 -49.52 29.10
N TYR A 64 -6.37 -49.05 30.11
CA TYR A 64 -6.85 -47.64 30.16
C TYR A 64 -5.75 -46.66 30.48
N TRP A 65 -4.79 -47.05 31.34
CA TRP A 65 -3.64 -46.21 31.62
C TRP A 65 -2.78 -46.02 30.36
N LEU A 66 -2.70 -47.05 29.51
CA LEU A 66 -1.98 -47.02 28.25
C LEU A 66 -2.67 -46.07 27.25
N LEU A 67 -4.05 -46.08 27.18
CA LEU A 67 -4.80 -45.15 26.35
C LEU A 67 -4.63 -43.70 26.82
N ILE A 68 -4.70 -43.45 28.15
CA ILE A 68 -4.47 -42.12 28.73
C ILE A 68 -3.07 -41.64 28.39
N PHE A 69 -2.08 -42.48 28.61
CA PHE A 69 -0.68 -42.14 28.37
C PHE A 69 -0.41 -41.85 26.89
N ALA A 70 -0.91 -42.68 25.98
CA ALA A 70 -0.77 -42.51 24.53
C ALA A 70 -1.48 -41.21 24.06
N GLY A 71 -2.70 -40.94 24.53
CA GLY A 71 -3.43 -39.72 24.22
C GLY A 71 -2.74 -38.46 24.75
N LEU A 72 -2.20 -38.50 25.96
CA LEU A 72 -1.41 -37.44 26.54
C LEU A 72 -0.16 -37.17 25.69
N VAL A 73 0.61 -38.19 25.37
CA VAL A 73 1.83 -38.06 24.55
C VAL A 73 1.48 -37.49 23.18
N LEU A 74 0.43 -37.96 22.51
CA LEU A 74 0.00 -37.46 21.20
C LEU A 74 -0.51 -36.02 21.26
N SER A 75 -1.25 -35.65 22.31
CA SER A 75 -1.75 -34.28 22.47
C SER A 75 -0.65 -33.25 22.62
N PHE A 76 0.48 -33.61 23.19
CA PHE A 76 1.67 -32.75 23.30
C PHE A 76 2.58 -32.81 22.07
N LEU A 77 2.69 -33.98 21.43
CA LEU A 77 3.64 -34.20 20.34
C LEU A 77 3.11 -33.67 18.99
N LEU A 78 1.84 -33.92 18.67
CA LEU A 78 1.25 -33.52 17.39
C LEU A 78 1.33 -32.01 17.10
N PRO A 79 1.08 -31.10 18.04
CA PRO A 79 1.18 -29.65 17.78
C PRO A 79 2.57 -29.12 17.53
N VAL A 80 3.60 -29.84 17.98
CA VAL A 80 5.01 -29.43 17.86
C VAL A 80 5.63 -29.91 16.53
N LEU A 81 5.06 -30.96 15.95
CA LEU A 81 5.56 -31.54 14.72
C LEU A 81 5.06 -30.78 13.48
N ASN A 82 5.91 -30.74 12.45
CA ASN A 82 5.48 -30.28 11.12
C ASN A 82 4.37 -31.20 10.57
N PRO A 83 3.45 -30.71 9.71
CA PRO A 83 2.33 -31.50 9.20
C PRO A 83 2.73 -32.86 8.63
N LEU A 84 3.82 -32.96 7.86
CA LEU A 84 4.32 -34.20 7.31
C LEU A 84 4.77 -35.20 8.41
N LYS A 85 5.47 -34.71 9.42
CA LYS A 85 5.92 -35.55 10.54
C LYS A 85 4.76 -35.99 11.42
N ALA A 86 3.76 -35.11 11.62
CA ALA A 86 2.53 -35.44 12.35
C ALA A 86 1.73 -36.52 11.61
N SER A 87 1.58 -36.42 10.28
CA SER A 87 0.93 -37.45 9.45
C SER A 87 1.65 -38.79 9.51
N LEU A 88 2.98 -38.80 9.43
CA LEU A 88 3.77 -39.99 9.52
C LEU A 88 3.66 -40.66 10.90
N LEU A 89 3.70 -39.86 11.97
CA LEU A 89 3.52 -40.37 13.34
C LEU A 89 2.14 -40.97 13.54
N THR A 90 1.09 -40.28 13.03
CA THR A 90 -0.28 -40.77 13.10
C THR A 90 -0.47 -42.06 12.33
N PHE A 91 0.09 -42.16 11.13
CA PHE A 91 0.04 -43.37 10.30
C PHE A 91 0.74 -44.53 10.99
N THR A 92 1.94 -44.33 11.53
CA THR A 92 2.69 -45.39 12.26
C THR A 92 1.97 -45.82 13.53
N ALA A 93 1.32 -44.89 14.26
CA ALA A 93 0.52 -45.21 15.43
C ALA A 93 -0.72 -46.08 15.07
N ILE A 94 -1.45 -45.72 14.01
CA ILE A 94 -2.58 -46.48 13.48
C ILE A 94 -2.12 -47.89 13.06
N LEU A 95 -1.02 -47.98 12.33
CA LEU A 95 -0.46 -49.27 11.87
C LEU A 95 -0.08 -50.13 13.05
N ALA A 96 0.59 -49.56 14.08
CA ALA A 96 0.97 -50.28 15.28
C ALA A 96 -0.25 -50.87 16.03
N VAL A 97 -1.31 -50.07 16.18
CA VAL A 97 -2.58 -50.52 16.80
C VAL A 97 -3.22 -51.65 15.96
N TYR A 98 -3.26 -51.51 14.64
CA TYR A 98 -3.82 -52.50 13.73
C TYR A 98 -3.02 -53.84 13.80
N LEU A 99 -1.69 -53.78 13.72
CA LEU A 99 -0.84 -54.98 13.84
C LEU A 99 -1.00 -55.64 15.20
N HIS A 100 -1.00 -54.83 16.29
CA HIS A 100 -1.19 -55.40 17.63
C HIS A 100 -2.56 -56.10 17.75
N SER A 101 -3.64 -55.52 17.23
CA SER A 101 -4.98 -56.10 17.20
C SER A 101 -5.01 -57.43 16.43
N SER A 102 -4.29 -57.49 15.28
CA SER A 102 -4.24 -58.71 14.44
C SER A 102 -3.46 -59.84 15.10
N PHE A 103 -2.38 -59.52 15.82
CA PHE A 103 -1.59 -60.54 16.55
C PHE A 103 -2.19 -60.92 17.89
N ALA A 104 -2.93 -60.01 18.55
CA ALA A 104 -3.54 -60.25 19.86
C ALA A 104 -4.88 -61.02 19.79
N ALA A 105 -5.39 -61.33 18.59
CA ALA A 105 -6.62 -62.13 18.41
C ALA A 105 -6.58 -63.52 19.08
N THR A 106 -5.36 -63.98 19.43
CA THR A 106 -5.13 -65.23 20.15
C THR A 106 -4.89 -65.07 21.65
N SER A 107 -4.82 -63.84 22.15
CA SER A 107 -4.48 -63.52 23.54
C SER A 107 -5.63 -62.79 24.21
N TYR A 108 -6.00 -63.18 25.43
CA TYR A 108 -7.06 -62.57 26.25
C TYR A 108 -6.84 -61.08 26.66
N LEU A 109 -5.93 -60.41 26.04
CA LEU A 109 -5.68 -58.95 26.23
C LEU A 109 -6.50 -58.14 25.21
N LEU A 110 -7.78 -58.07 25.40
CA LEU A 110 -8.67 -57.22 24.59
C LEU A 110 -8.46 -55.72 24.94
N ILE A 111 -7.49 -55.11 24.30
CA ILE A 111 -7.52 -53.64 24.17
C ILE A 111 -8.56 -53.35 23.13
N PRO A 112 -9.56 -52.45 23.40
CA PRO A 112 -10.51 -52.04 22.37
C PRO A 112 -9.79 -51.16 21.35
N ALA A 113 -9.21 -51.81 20.33
CA ALA A 113 -8.46 -51.14 19.26
C ALA A 113 -9.23 -50.01 18.60
N GLU A 114 -10.55 -50.17 18.55
CA GLU A 114 -11.49 -49.18 18.01
C GLU A 114 -11.41 -47.83 18.72
N TYR A 115 -11.31 -47.81 20.05
CA TYR A 115 -11.16 -46.56 20.82
C TYR A 115 -9.81 -45.89 20.62
N PHE A 116 -8.73 -46.66 20.47
CA PHE A 116 -7.43 -46.12 20.15
C PHE A 116 -7.38 -45.48 18.76
N LEU A 117 -7.92 -46.17 17.77
CA LEU A 117 -8.00 -45.68 16.39
C LEU A 117 -8.83 -44.40 16.31
N LEU A 118 -10.02 -44.40 16.95
CA LEU A 118 -10.88 -43.22 16.97
C LEU A 118 -10.22 -42.02 17.67
N MET A 119 -9.54 -42.27 18.81
CA MET A 119 -8.81 -41.24 19.54
C MET A 119 -7.69 -40.64 18.70
N ILE A 120 -6.84 -41.48 18.09
CA ILE A 120 -5.71 -41.03 17.25
C ILE A 120 -6.25 -40.19 16.08
N LEU A 121 -7.28 -40.68 15.40
CA LEU A 121 -7.89 -40.00 14.26
C LEU A 121 -8.48 -38.66 14.66
N MET A 122 -9.23 -38.61 15.78
CA MET A 122 -9.85 -37.38 16.26
C MET A 122 -8.81 -36.32 16.68
N LEU A 123 -7.77 -36.72 17.41
CA LEU A 123 -6.66 -35.82 17.79
C LEU A 123 -5.94 -35.27 16.56
N TYR A 124 -5.73 -36.12 15.55
CA TYR A 124 -5.09 -35.72 14.30
C TYR A 124 -5.95 -34.73 13.52
N ILE A 125 -7.26 -34.98 13.34
CA ILE A 125 -8.19 -34.08 12.66
C ILE A 125 -8.23 -32.72 13.38
N VAL A 126 -8.37 -32.72 14.71
CA VAL A 126 -8.39 -31.48 15.49
C VAL A 126 -7.05 -30.71 15.35
N ASN A 127 -5.93 -31.41 15.37
CA ASN A 127 -4.63 -30.79 15.16
C ASN A 127 -4.49 -30.13 13.77
N ILE A 128 -4.97 -30.79 12.70
CA ILE A 128 -4.97 -30.24 11.35
C ILE A 128 -5.88 -29.01 11.27
N LEU A 129 -7.11 -29.10 11.78
CA LEU A 129 -8.05 -27.97 11.75
C LEU A 129 -7.51 -26.76 12.48
N ILE A 130 -6.98 -26.94 13.70
CA ILE A 130 -6.39 -25.85 14.48
C ILE A 130 -5.17 -25.27 13.74
N SER A 131 -4.30 -26.10 13.17
CA SER A 131 -3.13 -25.65 12.41
C SER A 131 -3.52 -24.85 11.19
N TYR A 132 -4.53 -25.29 10.44
CA TYR A 132 -5.08 -24.61 9.27
C TYR A 132 -5.66 -23.22 9.63
N PHE A 133 -6.49 -23.15 10.68
CA PHE A 133 -7.05 -21.86 11.14
C PHE A 133 -5.96 -20.88 11.60
N ILE A 134 -4.97 -21.35 12.36
CA ILE A 134 -3.87 -20.49 12.81
C ILE A 134 -3.04 -19.99 11.63
N GLU A 135 -2.77 -20.85 10.65
CA GLU A 135 -1.99 -20.46 9.47
C GLU A 135 -2.74 -19.42 8.61
N ILE A 136 -4.04 -19.61 8.41
CA ILE A 136 -4.87 -18.61 7.70
C ILE A 136 -4.84 -17.26 8.42
N HIS A 137 -5.08 -17.23 9.73
CA HIS A 137 -5.07 -15.99 10.49
C HIS A 137 -3.68 -15.33 10.52
N ALA A 138 -2.61 -16.12 10.61
CA ALA A 138 -1.25 -15.60 10.55
C ALA A 138 -0.94 -14.99 9.18
N ARG A 139 -1.35 -15.64 8.09
CA ARG A 139 -1.22 -15.10 6.73
C ARG A 139 -2.03 -13.80 6.55
N GLN A 140 -3.29 -13.78 6.98
CA GLN A 140 -4.13 -12.59 6.92
C GLN A 140 -3.49 -11.41 7.68
N LYS A 141 -2.99 -11.64 8.89
CA LYS A 141 -2.33 -10.61 9.69
C LYS A 141 -1.05 -10.09 9.03
N ILE A 142 -0.27 -10.95 8.37
CA ILE A 142 0.90 -10.54 7.58
C ILE A 142 0.43 -9.67 6.40
N PHE A 143 -0.62 -10.07 5.66
CA PHE A 143 -1.16 -9.30 4.55
C PHE A 143 -1.70 -7.94 4.99
N GLU A 144 -2.43 -7.86 6.11
CA GLU A 144 -2.91 -6.60 6.67
C GLU A 144 -1.76 -5.66 7.09
N THR A 145 -0.73 -6.22 7.72
CA THR A 145 0.45 -5.44 8.14
C THR A 145 1.26 -4.98 6.92
N MET A 146 1.46 -5.85 5.93
CA MET A 146 2.14 -5.49 4.69
C MET A 146 1.33 -4.51 3.85
N GLY A 147 0.00 -4.56 3.90
CA GLY A 147 -0.88 -3.62 3.21
C GLY A 147 -0.73 -2.16 3.66
N GLN A 148 -0.15 -1.91 4.83
CA GLN A 148 0.22 -0.56 5.28
C GLN A 148 1.49 -0.03 4.62
N TYR A 149 2.36 -0.90 4.09
CA TYR A 149 3.65 -0.55 3.48
C TYR A 149 3.69 -0.82 1.98
N ILE A 150 2.78 -1.64 1.47
CA ILE A 150 2.71 -2.04 0.07
C ILE A 150 1.29 -1.73 -0.42
N PRO A 151 1.13 -1.11 -1.60
CA PRO A 151 -0.20 -0.85 -2.17
C PRO A 151 -1.07 -2.10 -2.18
N PRO A 152 -2.37 -2.01 -1.80
CA PRO A 152 -3.25 -3.17 -1.64
C PRO A 152 -3.32 -4.09 -2.87
N HIS A 153 -3.28 -3.52 -4.06
CA HIS A 153 -3.30 -4.26 -5.32
C HIS A 153 -2.02 -5.09 -5.59
N ILE A 154 -0.87 -4.70 -5.04
CA ILE A 154 0.37 -5.49 -5.11
C ILE A 154 0.28 -6.67 -4.14
N VAL A 155 -0.23 -6.44 -2.94
CA VAL A 155 -0.47 -7.49 -1.93
C VAL A 155 -1.42 -8.56 -2.49
N GLU A 156 -2.50 -8.14 -3.17
CA GLU A 156 -3.44 -9.06 -3.82
C GLU A 156 -2.78 -9.90 -4.94
N LYS A 157 -1.92 -9.29 -5.74
CA LYS A 157 -1.20 -9.96 -6.82
C LYS A 157 -0.20 -11.00 -6.30
N ILE A 158 0.50 -10.69 -5.21
CA ILE A 158 1.39 -11.62 -4.50
C ILE A 158 0.57 -12.78 -3.93
N GLY A 159 -0.59 -12.50 -3.31
CA GLY A 159 -1.47 -13.49 -2.71
C GLY A 159 -2.08 -14.48 -3.71
N LYS A 160 -2.31 -14.06 -4.96
CA LYS A 160 -2.85 -14.90 -6.04
C LYS A 160 -1.79 -15.73 -6.77
N GLY A 161 -0.53 -15.71 -6.35
CA GLY A 161 0.54 -16.55 -6.90
C GLY A 161 0.93 -16.20 -8.35
N HIS A 162 0.56 -15.02 -8.85
CA HIS A 162 0.94 -14.60 -10.18
C HIS A 162 2.37 -14.10 -10.18
N LYS A 163 3.22 -14.79 -10.96
CA LYS A 163 4.61 -14.51 -11.34
C LYS A 163 5.45 -13.77 -10.29
N THR A 164 6.59 -14.35 -9.96
CA THR A 164 7.72 -13.63 -9.34
C THR A 164 7.82 -12.24 -9.94
N ILE A 165 7.61 -11.22 -9.10
CA ILE A 165 7.78 -9.82 -9.50
C ILE A 165 9.24 -9.74 -9.94
N SER A 166 9.48 -9.57 -11.24
CA SER A 166 10.83 -9.42 -11.78
C SER A 166 11.50 -8.24 -11.09
N LEU A 167 12.77 -8.42 -10.75
CA LEU A 167 13.62 -7.32 -10.26
C LEU A 167 13.97 -6.36 -11.38
N ASP A 168 13.83 -6.81 -12.63
CA ASP A 168 14.11 -6.02 -13.81
C ASP A 168 13.00 -4.98 -13.97
N GLY A 169 13.35 -3.70 -13.84
CA GLY A 169 12.44 -2.60 -14.08
C GLY A 169 11.91 -2.64 -15.51
N GLU A 170 10.62 -2.35 -15.65
CA GLU A 170 9.91 -2.30 -16.93
C GLU A 170 9.78 -0.85 -17.38
N ALA A 171 10.11 -0.55 -18.65
CA ALA A 171 9.93 0.79 -19.20
C ALA A 171 8.48 0.97 -19.67
N ARG A 172 7.78 1.96 -19.08
CA ARG A 172 6.38 2.31 -19.41
C ARG A 172 6.18 3.81 -19.50
N VAL A 173 5.20 4.24 -20.28
CA VAL A 173 4.66 5.60 -20.21
C VAL A 173 3.70 5.65 -19.02
N LEU A 174 4.01 6.49 -18.04
CA LEU A 174 3.29 6.63 -16.78
C LEU A 174 3.09 8.10 -16.47
N THR A 175 2.17 8.39 -15.56
CA THR A 175 2.00 9.73 -14.98
C THR A 175 2.42 9.72 -13.53
N VAL A 176 3.27 10.65 -13.15
CA VAL A 176 3.72 10.85 -11.78
C VAL A 176 3.25 12.18 -11.25
N LEU A 177 2.89 12.19 -9.98
CA LEU A 177 2.45 13.36 -9.22
C LEU A 177 3.36 13.55 -8.01
N PHE A 178 3.81 14.78 -7.81
CA PHE A 178 4.37 15.27 -6.55
C PHE A 178 3.39 16.25 -5.93
N CYS A 179 3.22 16.15 -4.62
CA CYS A 179 2.41 17.07 -3.82
C CYS A 179 3.21 17.44 -2.59
N ASP A 180 3.40 18.73 -2.34
CA ASP A 180 4.18 19.26 -1.22
C ASP A 180 3.43 20.36 -0.48
N ILE A 181 3.62 20.46 0.84
CA ILE A 181 2.99 21.52 1.65
C ILE A 181 3.81 22.79 1.51
N GLN A 182 3.18 23.86 1.01
CA GLN A 182 3.85 25.15 0.87
C GLN A 182 4.23 25.72 2.24
N ASP A 183 5.48 26.17 2.37
CA ASP A 183 6.02 26.76 3.59
C ASP A 183 5.92 25.86 4.85
N PHE A 184 6.00 24.53 4.67
CA PHE A 184 5.90 23.56 5.76
C PHE A 184 6.86 23.85 6.91
N THR A 185 8.07 24.30 6.63
CA THR A 185 9.06 24.66 7.67
C THR A 185 8.48 25.70 8.65
N LYS A 186 7.79 26.74 8.15
CA LYS A 186 7.14 27.74 9.02
C LYS A 186 6.02 27.13 9.86
N ILE A 187 5.19 26.25 9.23
CA ILE A 187 4.13 25.53 9.92
C ILE A 187 4.70 24.65 11.04
N ALA A 188 5.82 23.98 10.76
CA ALA A 188 6.48 23.11 11.74
C ALA A 188 7.14 23.86 12.89
N GLU A 189 7.60 25.11 12.67
CA GLU A 189 8.13 25.99 13.72
C GLU A 189 7.05 26.49 14.69
N GLU A 190 5.81 26.69 14.20
CA GLU A 190 4.67 27.16 15.02
C GLU A 190 4.05 26.06 15.86
N LEU A 191 4.29 24.78 15.54
CA LEU A 191 3.65 23.63 16.16
C LEU A 191 4.65 22.82 17.02
N ASN A 192 4.16 22.21 18.09
CA ASN A 192 4.99 21.24 18.80
C ASN A 192 5.10 19.90 18.00
N PRO A 193 6.12 19.07 18.27
CA PRO A 193 6.37 17.85 17.49
C PRO A 193 5.16 16.88 17.41
N LYS A 194 4.36 16.77 18.45
CA LYS A 194 3.15 15.92 18.44
C LYS A 194 2.06 16.49 17.53
N GLN A 195 1.93 17.81 17.48
CA GLN A 195 0.97 18.48 16.60
C GLN A 195 1.39 18.36 15.15
N VAL A 196 2.69 18.50 14.82
CA VAL A 196 3.24 18.27 13.47
C VAL A 196 2.91 16.86 12.98
N VAL A 197 3.19 15.83 13.80
CA VAL A 197 2.87 14.44 13.46
C VAL A 197 1.35 14.26 13.28
N SER A 198 0.53 14.86 14.12
CA SER A 198 -0.93 14.78 14.02
C SER A 198 -1.45 15.45 12.75
N LEU A 199 -0.90 16.62 12.38
CA LEU A 199 -1.22 17.34 11.14
C LEU A 199 -0.89 16.47 9.93
N LEU A 200 0.36 15.99 9.84
CA LEU A 200 0.83 15.15 8.73
C LEU A 200 0.03 13.86 8.60
N ASN A 201 -0.28 13.18 9.71
CA ASN A 201 -1.06 11.95 9.67
C ASN A 201 -2.49 12.19 9.13
N LYS A 202 -3.15 13.28 9.54
CA LYS A 202 -4.47 13.65 9.02
C LYS A 202 -4.40 14.03 7.53
N TYR A 203 -3.38 14.79 7.15
CA TYR A 203 -3.10 15.19 5.78
C TYR A 203 -2.85 13.96 4.89
N PHE A 204 -1.88 13.12 5.23
CA PHE A 204 -1.55 11.93 4.46
C PHE A 204 -2.72 10.95 4.38
N THR A 205 -3.47 10.74 5.45
CA THR A 205 -4.64 9.85 5.46
C THR A 205 -5.70 10.32 4.49
N ALA A 206 -6.02 11.61 4.48
CA ALA A 206 -7.03 12.17 3.60
C ALA A 206 -6.61 12.08 2.13
N LEU A 207 -5.37 12.43 1.81
CA LEU A 207 -4.87 12.45 0.45
C LEU A 207 -4.62 11.04 -0.11
N SER A 208 -4.09 10.14 0.72
CA SER A 208 -3.92 8.73 0.33
C SER A 208 -5.24 8.07 -0.07
N LYS A 209 -6.31 8.36 0.66
CA LYS A 209 -7.65 7.85 0.32
C LYS A 209 -8.11 8.32 -1.07
N ILE A 210 -7.86 9.58 -1.41
CA ILE A 210 -8.22 10.14 -2.73
C ILE A 210 -7.38 9.47 -3.83
N ILE A 211 -6.06 9.34 -3.63
CA ILE A 211 -5.17 8.67 -4.57
C ILE A 211 -5.63 7.24 -4.84
N PHE A 212 -5.98 6.47 -3.81
CA PHE A 212 -6.47 5.08 -3.97
C PHE A 212 -7.84 5.03 -4.67
N ASN A 213 -8.74 5.96 -4.39
CA ASN A 213 -10.06 6.01 -5.06
C ASN A 213 -9.92 6.22 -6.58
N HIS A 214 -8.88 6.91 -7.01
CA HIS A 214 -8.55 7.11 -8.44
C HIS A 214 -7.55 6.07 -8.98
N ASN A 215 -7.38 4.93 -8.30
CA ASN A 215 -6.46 3.86 -8.69
C ASN A 215 -5.00 4.30 -8.83
N GLY A 216 -4.57 5.31 -8.08
CA GLY A 216 -3.17 5.73 -7.98
C GLY A 216 -2.36 4.82 -7.07
N THR A 217 -1.08 4.73 -7.34
CA THR A 217 -0.10 4.04 -6.50
C THR A 217 0.72 5.08 -5.76
N ILE A 218 0.69 5.04 -4.43
CA ILE A 218 1.59 5.88 -3.61
C ILE A 218 2.96 5.21 -3.63
N ASP A 219 3.96 5.95 -4.06
CA ASP A 219 5.36 5.50 -4.04
C ASP A 219 5.93 5.64 -2.63
N LYS A 220 5.99 6.86 -2.13
CA LYS A 220 6.56 7.18 -0.81
C LYS A 220 6.11 8.55 -0.32
N PHE A 221 6.29 8.74 0.98
CA PHE A 221 6.27 10.06 1.60
C PHE A 221 7.72 10.54 1.79
N ILE A 222 8.00 11.80 1.45
CA ILE A 222 9.34 12.42 1.55
C ILE A 222 9.16 13.68 2.39
N GLY A 223 9.37 13.57 3.72
CA GLY A 223 9.02 14.66 4.63
C GLY A 223 7.53 14.91 4.65
N ASP A 224 7.09 16.06 4.17
CA ASP A 224 5.69 16.46 3.98
C ASP A 224 5.18 16.23 2.56
N SER A 225 6.06 15.82 1.64
CA SER A 225 5.70 15.53 0.25
C SER A 225 5.11 14.13 0.07
N ILE A 226 4.21 14.02 -0.90
CA ILE A 226 3.66 12.76 -1.41
C ILE A 226 4.13 12.56 -2.84
N MET A 227 4.70 11.39 -3.13
CA MET A 227 4.93 10.92 -4.49
C MET A 227 3.96 9.80 -4.82
N ALA A 228 3.24 9.96 -5.92
CA ALA A 228 2.30 8.95 -6.42
C ALA A 228 2.38 8.84 -7.95
N PHE A 229 1.95 7.70 -8.50
CA PHE A 229 1.96 7.49 -9.95
C PHE A 229 0.77 6.62 -10.41
N TRP A 230 0.45 6.70 -11.71
CA TRP A 230 -0.62 5.97 -12.39
C TRP A 230 -0.07 5.27 -13.63
N GLY A 231 -0.75 4.17 -14.05
CA GLY A 231 -0.36 3.34 -15.20
C GLY A 231 0.44 2.09 -14.83
N ALA A 232 0.76 1.92 -13.53
CA ALA A 232 1.39 0.70 -13.02
C ALA A 232 0.94 0.46 -11.56
N PRO A 233 0.95 -0.80 -11.11
CA PRO A 233 1.36 -2.03 -11.80
C PRO A 233 0.36 -2.50 -12.85
N TYR A 234 -0.88 -2.01 -12.83
CA TYR A 234 -1.89 -2.28 -13.85
C TYR A 234 -1.86 -1.19 -14.91
N GLU A 235 -1.96 -1.61 -16.16
CA GLU A 235 -2.08 -0.69 -17.29
C GLU A 235 -3.40 0.10 -17.18
N GLN A 236 -3.33 1.40 -17.40
CA GLN A 236 -4.45 2.33 -17.35
C GLN A 236 -4.32 3.29 -18.52
N ASN A 237 -5.26 3.26 -19.45
CA ASN A 237 -5.23 4.14 -20.64
C ASN A 237 -5.50 5.61 -20.28
N ASP A 238 -6.12 5.85 -19.14
CA ASP A 238 -6.54 7.16 -18.64
C ASP A 238 -5.69 7.66 -17.46
N HIS A 239 -4.44 7.15 -17.34
CA HIS A 239 -3.55 7.44 -16.20
C HIS A 239 -3.29 8.94 -16.00
N ALA A 240 -3.11 9.71 -17.09
CA ALA A 240 -2.87 11.15 -17.01
C ALA A 240 -4.11 11.90 -16.50
N GLN A 241 -5.27 11.62 -17.06
CA GLN A 241 -6.53 12.25 -16.65
C GLN A 241 -6.86 11.93 -15.19
N LYS A 242 -6.69 10.68 -14.75
CA LYS A 242 -6.90 10.28 -13.35
C LYS A 242 -5.95 11.02 -12.41
N ALA A 243 -4.69 11.16 -12.77
CA ALA A 243 -3.71 11.88 -11.95
C ALA A 243 -4.13 13.35 -11.77
N VAL A 244 -4.58 14.02 -12.84
CA VAL A 244 -5.01 15.42 -12.78
C VAL A 244 -6.29 15.57 -11.97
N LEU A 245 -7.30 14.71 -12.18
CA LEU A 245 -8.54 14.72 -11.39
C LEU A 245 -8.25 14.45 -9.90
N THR A 246 -7.32 13.55 -9.62
CA THR A 246 -6.87 13.29 -8.24
C THR A 246 -6.30 14.54 -7.61
N ALA A 247 -5.40 15.25 -8.29
CA ALA A 247 -4.82 16.49 -7.78
C ALA A 247 -5.89 17.55 -7.51
N MET A 248 -6.88 17.70 -8.41
CA MET A 248 -7.98 18.64 -8.23
C MET A 248 -8.88 18.28 -7.03
N GLU A 249 -9.11 16.99 -6.78
CA GLU A 249 -9.86 16.53 -5.60
C GLU A 249 -9.03 16.69 -4.32
N MET A 250 -7.72 16.39 -4.37
CA MET A 250 -6.80 16.58 -3.26
C MET A 250 -6.73 18.07 -2.85
N ASP A 251 -6.63 18.99 -3.78
CA ASP A 251 -6.61 20.43 -3.51
C ASP A 251 -7.87 20.86 -2.76
N LYS A 252 -9.07 20.47 -3.25
CA LYS A 252 -10.33 20.71 -2.55
C LYS A 252 -10.36 20.11 -1.14
N ALA A 253 -9.77 18.94 -0.95
CA ALA A 253 -9.68 18.31 0.37
C ALA A 253 -8.74 19.06 1.31
N ILE A 254 -7.62 19.58 0.80
CA ILE A 254 -6.66 20.38 1.56
C ILE A 254 -7.31 21.68 2.03
N ILE A 255 -8.06 22.36 1.18
CA ILE A 255 -8.81 23.59 1.55
C ILE A 255 -9.75 23.29 2.74
N LYS A 256 -10.48 22.15 2.70
CA LYS A 256 -11.36 21.72 3.79
C LYS A 256 -10.59 21.37 5.07
N LEU A 257 -9.44 20.71 4.95
CA LEU A 257 -8.59 20.38 6.08
C LEU A 257 -7.97 21.62 6.70
N SER A 258 -7.48 22.55 5.87
CA SER A 258 -6.93 23.84 6.28
C SER A 258 -7.94 24.62 7.14
N ALA A 259 -9.17 24.73 6.67
CA ALA A 259 -10.24 25.39 7.45
C ALA A 259 -10.51 24.71 8.82
N ARG A 260 -10.35 23.37 8.90
CA ARG A 260 -10.48 22.64 10.17
C ARG A 260 -9.29 22.88 11.11
N PHE A 261 -8.07 22.93 10.57
CA PHE A 261 -6.86 23.20 11.36
C PHE A 261 -6.89 24.63 11.91
N ILE A 262 -7.27 25.61 11.10
CA ILE A 262 -7.41 27.01 11.53
C ILE A 262 -8.43 27.11 12.71
N LYS A 263 -9.57 26.42 12.64
CA LYS A 263 -10.52 26.36 13.75
C LYS A 263 -9.97 25.73 15.03
N GLN A 264 -8.92 24.90 14.92
CA GLN A 264 -8.20 24.32 16.06
C GLN A 264 -7.04 25.21 16.55
N GLY A 265 -6.85 26.40 15.97
CA GLY A 265 -5.73 27.30 16.28
C GLY A 265 -4.40 26.84 15.65
N TRP A 266 -4.44 26.00 14.63
CA TRP A 266 -3.26 25.54 13.90
C TRP A 266 -3.12 26.27 12.56
N PRO A 267 -1.91 26.37 12.01
CA PRO A 267 -1.71 26.88 10.66
C PRO A 267 -2.49 26.05 9.62
N GLY A 268 -3.08 26.71 8.66
CA GLY A 268 -3.79 26.06 7.56
C GLY A 268 -2.84 25.74 6.40
N PRO A 269 -2.53 24.46 6.12
CA PRO A 269 -1.64 24.11 5.03
C PRO A 269 -2.27 24.46 3.67
N LYS A 270 -1.43 24.91 2.73
CA LYS A 270 -1.67 24.95 1.29
C LYS A 270 -0.70 23.96 0.65
N ALA A 271 -1.02 23.39 -0.50
CA ALA A 271 -0.11 22.51 -1.20
C ALA A 271 0.08 22.88 -2.66
N GLY A 272 1.24 22.50 -3.21
CA GLY A 272 1.55 22.53 -4.63
C GLY A 272 1.51 21.14 -5.22
N PHE A 273 1.06 21.02 -6.48
CA PHE A 273 1.01 19.76 -7.21
C PHE A 273 1.74 19.89 -8.54
N GLY A 274 2.72 19.03 -8.76
CA GLY A 274 3.42 18.89 -10.03
C GLY A 274 3.15 17.55 -10.68
N ILE A 275 2.65 17.56 -11.93
CA ILE A 275 2.25 16.35 -12.64
C ILE A 275 2.96 16.28 -13.98
N ASN A 276 3.55 15.13 -14.29
CA ASN A 276 4.19 14.91 -15.57
C ASN A 276 3.97 13.48 -16.07
N THR A 277 3.73 13.35 -17.38
CA THR A 277 3.58 12.09 -18.10
C THR A 277 4.80 11.85 -18.97
N GLY A 278 5.31 10.61 -18.98
CA GLY A 278 6.43 10.26 -19.84
C GLY A 278 6.96 8.85 -19.59
N LEU A 279 7.98 8.47 -20.35
CA LEU A 279 8.63 7.17 -20.21
C LEU A 279 9.42 7.10 -18.89
N MET A 280 9.14 6.09 -18.09
CA MET A 280 9.77 5.81 -16.79
C MET A 280 10.06 4.32 -16.66
N SER A 281 11.06 3.98 -15.89
CA SER A 281 11.28 2.60 -15.45
C SER A 281 10.49 2.38 -14.15
N VAL A 282 9.61 1.36 -14.13
CA VAL A 282 8.80 0.99 -12.98
C VAL A 282 9.11 -0.44 -12.56
N GLY A 283 9.27 -0.67 -11.27
CA GLY A 283 9.55 -2.01 -10.75
C GLY A 283 10.10 -1.98 -9.32
N ASN A 284 10.54 -3.15 -8.87
CA ASN A 284 11.21 -3.27 -7.57
C ASN A 284 12.65 -2.79 -7.70
N MET A 285 12.96 -1.72 -7.00
CA MET A 285 14.28 -1.10 -7.01
C MET A 285 14.84 -1.00 -5.60
N GLY A 286 16.15 -1.19 -5.47
CA GLY A 286 16.81 -1.12 -4.17
C GLY A 286 17.94 -2.13 -4.03
N SER A 287 18.12 -2.63 -2.83
CA SER A 287 19.12 -3.65 -2.50
C SER A 287 18.45 -4.93 -2.01
N ILE A 288 19.24 -6.00 -1.85
CA ILE A 288 18.76 -7.26 -1.27
C ILE A 288 18.18 -7.12 0.15
N TYR A 289 18.54 -6.02 0.85
CA TYR A 289 18.05 -5.72 2.20
C TYR A 289 16.81 -4.84 2.23
N ARG A 290 16.61 -4.01 1.18
CA ARG A 290 15.49 -3.10 1.10
C ARG A 290 15.08 -2.88 -0.36
N MET A 291 13.91 -3.34 -0.68
CA MET A 291 13.26 -3.19 -1.98
C MET A 291 12.06 -2.26 -1.86
N THR A 292 11.85 -1.43 -2.87
CA THR A 292 10.67 -0.57 -2.98
C THR A 292 10.16 -0.63 -4.41
N TYR A 293 8.86 -0.83 -4.57
CA TYR A 293 8.22 -0.69 -5.88
C TYR A 293 8.07 0.79 -6.17
N THR A 294 8.79 1.28 -7.17
CA THR A 294 8.94 2.71 -7.45
C THR A 294 9.11 2.97 -8.94
N VAL A 295 9.05 4.25 -9.31
CA VAL A 295 9.32 4.74 -10.67
C VAL A 295 10.58 5.60 -10.68
N ILE A 296 11.43 5.41 -11.70
CA ILE A 296 12.64 6.20 -11.92
C ILE A 296 12.67 6.66 -13.37
N GLY A 297 13.12 7.87 -13.59
CA GLY A 297 13.30 8.43 -14.92
C GLY A 297 13.35 9.94 -14.91
N ASP A 298 13.72 10.49 -16.07
CA ASP A 298 13.75 11.93 -16.25
C ASP A 298 12.39 12.59 -16.05
N ALA A 299 11.34 11.89 -16.49
CA ALA A 299 9.96 12.34 -16.33
C ALA A 299 9.55 12.51 -14.86
N VAL A 300 10.10 11.72 -13.93
CA VAL A 300 9.88 11.86 -12.49
C VAL A 300 10.48 13.16 -11.97
N ASN A 301 11.72 13.46 -12.39
CA ASN A 301 12.41 14.67 -11.99
C ASN A 301 11.71 15.93 -12.53
N ILE A 302 11.12 15.86 -13.73
CA ILE A 302 10.32 16.95 -14.29
C ILE A 302 9.12 17.26 -13.40
N ALA A 303 8.36 16.24 -12.98
CA ALA A 303 7.19 16.45 -12.11
C ALA A 303 7.58 17.11 -10.77
N ALA A 304 8.65 16.62 -10.12
CA ALA A 304 9.14 17.21 -8.89
C ALA A 304 9.54 18.69 -9.04
N ARG A 305 10.13 19.05 -10.20
CA ARG A 305 10.51 20.46 -10.48
C ARG A 305 9.32 21.33 -10.86
N ILE A 306 8.33 20.78 -11.55
CA ILE A 306 7.08 21.47 -11.86
C ILE A 306 6.33 21.81 -10.57
N GLU A 307 6.34 20.91 -9.59
CA GLU A 307 5.71 21.15 -8.31
C GLU A 307 6.26 22.44 -7.65
N THR A 308 7.58 22.62 -7.60
CA THR A 308 8.19 23.81 -6.98
C THR A 308 7.79 25.14 -7.64
N LEU A 309 7.28 25.10 -8.87
CA LEU A 309 6.77 26.27 -9.58
C LEU A 309 5.39 26.72 -9.11
N CYS A 310 4.62 25.87 -8.44
CA CYS A 310 3.29 26.20 -7.94
C CYS A 310 3.33 27.47 -7.07
N LYS A 311 4.31 27.57 -6.19
CA LYS A 311 4.52 28.75 -5.36
C LYS A 311 4.89 29.99 -6.18
N LYS A 312 5.73 29.83 -7.21
CA LYS A 312 6.17 30.95 -8.07
C LYS A 312 5.05 31.56 -8.89
N TYR A 313 4.13 30.71 -9.38
CA TYR A 313 3.00 31.14 -10.22
C TYR A 313 1.71 31.36 -9.44
N HIS A 314 1.72 31.17 -8.13
CA HIS A 314 0.55 31.24 -7.25
C HIS A 314 -0.63 30.38 -7.72
N VAL A 315 -0.32 29.18 -8.25
CA VAL A 315 -1.33 28.20 -8.68
C VAL A 315 -1.14 26.89 -7.92
N PRO A 316 -2.23 26.22 -7.53
CA PRO A 316 -2.11 24.97 -6.76
C PRO A 316 -1.61 23.81 -7.59
N ILE A 317 -1.96 23.70 -8.86
CA ILE A 317 -1.68 22.53 -9.69
C ILE A 317 -1.04 22.98 -10.99
N ILE A 318 0.13 22.37 -11.30
CA ILE A 318 0.81 22.55 -12.58
C ILE A 318 1.04 21.19 -13.22
N VAL A 319 0.72 21.09 -14.50
CA VAL A 319 0.95 19.92 -15.32
C VAL A 319 1.86 20.23 -16.51
N SER A 320 2.61 19.24 -16.99
CA SER A 320 3.38 19.37 -18.22
C SER A 320 2.51 19.28 -19.48
N GLU A 321 3.05 19.74 -20.60
CA GLU A 321 2.40 19.60 -21.90
C GLU A 321 2.06 18.15 -22.24
N SER A 322 2.96 17.20 -21.96
CA SER A 322 2.70 15.77 -22.20
C SER A 322 1.52 15.24 -21.39
N THR A 323 1.33 15.70 -20.16
CA THR A 323 0.16 15.35 -19.35
C THR A 323 -1.11 15.98 -19.91
N MET A 324 -1.06 17.26 -20.27
CA MET A 324 -2.19 17.98 -20.83
C MET A 324 -2.72 17.34 -22.12
N GLN A 325 -1.81 16.89 -23.01
CA GLN A 325 -2.15 16.26 -24.28
C GLN A 325 -2.91 14.93 -24.13
N GLU A 326 -2.73 14.22 -23.03
CA GLU A 326 -3.42 12.95 -22.74
C GLU A 326 -4.74 13.17 -21.96
N CYS A 327 -5.11 14.41 -21.64
CA CYS A 327 -6.32 14.75 -20.88
C CYS A 327 -7.38 15.39 -21.77
N ASN A 328 -8.16 14.58 -22.50
CA ASN A 328 -9.11 15.07 -23.49
C ASN A 328 -10.32 15.81 -22.91
N ASP A 329 -10.75 15.49 -21.70
CA ASP A 329 -12.00 16.00 -21.10
C ASP A 329 -11.77 17.22 -20.20
N LEU A 330 -10.53 17.61 -19.98
CA LEU A 330 -10.16 18.72 -19.11
C LEU A 330 -9.86 20.00 -19.90
N LEU A 331 -10.20 21.14 -19.32
CA LEU A 331 -9.83 22.45 -19.80
C LEU A 331 -8.59 22.93 -19.05
N PHE A 332 -7.62 23.42 -19.78
CA PHE A 332 -6.35 23.90 -19.25
C PHE A 332 -6.06 25.33 -19.62
N ARG A 333 -5.39 26.04 -18.75
CA ARG A 333 -4.77 27.34 -18.99
C ARG A 333 -3.26 27.14 -19.15
N GLU A 334 -2.67 27.57 -20.26
CA GLU A 334 -1.21 27.61 -20.41
C GLU A 334 -0.65 28.65 -19.43
N LEU A 335 0.38 28.31 -18.69
CA LEU A 335 1.00 29.24 -17.73
C LEU A 335 2.26 29.87 -18.31
N ASP A 336 3.16 29.05 -18.83
CA ASP A 336 4.47 29.51 -19.31
C ASP A 336 5.22 28.39 -20.05
N ILE A 337 6.39 28.76 -20.61
CA ILE A 337 7.40 27.85 -21.12
C ILE A 337 8.62 27.96 -20.21
N VAL A 338 8.93 26.93 -19.46
CA VAL A 338 10.01 26.93 -18.49
C VAL A 338 11.13 25.96 -18.86
N ALA A 339 12.36 26.29 -18.49
CA ALA A 339 13.46 25.34 -18.47
C ALA A 339 13.63 24.83 -17.04
N PRO A 340 13.21 23.61 -16.70
CA PRO A 340 13.40 23.10 -15.35
C PRO A 340 14.89 23.06 -15.02
N LYS A 341 15.28 23.48 -13.81
CA LYS A 341 16.67 23.61 -13.37
C LYS A 341 17.51 22.37 -13.75
N GLY A 342 18.65 22.59 -14.41
CA GLY A 342 19.55 21.52 -14.91
C GLY A 342 19.03 20.80 -16.19
N LYS A 343 18.09 21.38 -16.94
CA LYS A 343 17.63 20.86 -18.23
C LYS A 343 17.77 21.89 -19.34
N ARG A 344 18.28 21.43 -20.50
CA ARG A 344 18.29 22.24 -21.73
C ARG A 344 16.94 22.25 -22.45
N LYS A 345 16.10 21.20 -22.23
CA LYS A 345 14.80 21.08 -22.89
C LYS A 345 13.75 21.89 -22.15
N ARG A 346 13.09 22.79 -22.85
CA ARG A 346 11.98 23.60 -22.34
C ARG A 346 10.72 22.74 -22.23
N VAL A 347 9.88 23.04 -21.25
CA VAL A 347 8.61 22.35 -21.02
C VAL A 347 7.52 23.42 -20.91
N ARG A 348 6.46 23.30 -21.68
CA ARG A 348 5.24 24.09 -21.45
C ARG A 348 4.51 23.56 -20.26
N ILE A 349 4.03 24.45 -19.43
CA ILE A 349 3.33 24.15 -18.21
C ILE A 349 1.91 24.72 -18.25
N TYR A 350 0.97 23.95 -17.68
CA TYR A 350 -0.43 24.25 -17.73
C TYR A 350 -1.07 24.10 -16.35
N GLN A 351 -2.15 24.86 -16.12
CA GLN A 351 -3.02 24.68 -14.96
C GLN A 351 -4.32 24.02 -15.42
N PRO A 352 -4.77 22.92 -14.79
CA PRO A 352 -6.11 22.39 -15.01
C PRO A 352 -7.15 23.30 -14.36
N LEU A 353 -8.21 23.63 -15.09
CA LEU A 353 -9.27 24.52 -14.61
C LEU A 353 -10.52 23.74 -14.18
N CYS A 354 -11.11 23.00 -15.11
CA CYS A 354 -12.31 22.20 -14.87
C CYS A 354 -12.48 21.14 -15.98
N LEU A 355 -13.47 20.25 -15.84
CA LEU A 355 -13.95 19.44 -16.95
C LEU A 355 -14.59 20.34 -18.01
N LYS A 356 -14.40 20.05 -19.29
CA LYS A 356 -14.92 20.85 -20.41
C LYS A 356 -16.43 21.04 -20.36
N GLU A 357 -17.16 20.03 -19.85
CA GLU A 357 -18.61 20.07 -19.68
C GLU A 357 -19.09 21.14 -18.65
N TYR A 358 -18.22 21.54 -17.73
CA TYR A 358 -18.52 22.56 -16.72
C TYR A 358 -17.97 23.95 -17.07
N ALA A 359 -17.39 24.11 -18.26
CA ALA A 359 -16.84 25.37 -18.70
C ALA A 359 -18.00 26.35 -19.11
N ASP A 360 -18.09 27.45 -18.42
CA ASP A 360 -19.02 28.50 -18.78
C ASP A 360 -18.44 29.42 -19.87
N ASN A 361 -19.31 30.22 -20.49
CA ASN A 361 -18.93 31.14 -21.58
C ASN A 361 -17.95 32.22 -21.11
N ASN A 362 -17.99 32.61 -19.85
CA ASN A 362 -17.10 33.63 -19.29
C ASN A 362 -15.69 33.08 -19.12
N LEU A 363 -15.57 31.85 -18.60
CA LEU A 363 -14.29 31.14 -18.51
C LEU A 363 -13.65 30.95 -19.87
N LEU A 364 -14.43 30.52 -20.88
CA LEU A 364 -13.93 30.32 -22.23
C LEU A 364 -13.46 31.64 -22.88
N LYS A 365 -14.20 32.73 -22.65
CA LYS A 365 -13.80 34.07 -23.12
C LYS A 365 -12.53 34.56 -22.46
N ASN A 366 -12.42 34.41 -21.13
CA ASN A 366 -11.21 34.77 -20.38
C ASN A 366 -9.99 33.95 -20.82
N LEU A 367 -10.20 32.65 -21.09
CA LEU A 367 -9.14 31.78 -21.61
C LEU A 367 -8.71 32.20 -23.02
N GLY A 368 -9.63 32.61 -23.88
CA GLY A 368 -9.31 33.17 -25.21
C GLY A 368 -8.42 34.41 -25.10
N LEU A 369 -8.83 35.38 -24.25
CA LEU A 369 -8.04 36.59 -23.97
C LEU A 369 -6.65 36.23 -23.36
N HIS A 370 -6.62 35.27 -22.45
CA HIS A 370 -5.38 34.81 -21.86
C HIS A 370 -4.39 34.24 -22.90
N ASN A 371 -4.86 33.40 -23.80
CA ASN A 371 -4.05 32.84 -24.87
C ASN A 371 -3.54 33.93 -25.86
N GLU A 372 -4.37 34.94 -26.12
CA GLU A 372 -3.95 36.11 -26.91
C GLU A 372 -2.85 36.89 -26.18
N GLY A 373 -3.03 37.16 -24.89
CA GLY A 373 -2.03 37.80 -24.03
C GLY A 373 -0.68 37.06 -24.00
N LEU A 374 -0.71 35.70 -23.85
CA LEU A 374 0.48 34.88 -23.94
C LEU A 374 1.13 34.93 -25.32
N SER A 375 0.35 34.96 -26.41
CA SER A 375 0.89 35.13 -27.75
C SER A 375 1.69 36.42 -27.91
N PHE A 376 1.15 37.54 -27.42
CA PHE A 376 1.88 38.81 -27.40
C PHE A 376 3.11 38.76 -26.52
N TYR A 377 3.03 38.12 -25.36
CA TYR A 377 4.14 37.92 -24.44
C TYR A 377 5.31 37.12 -25.08
N TYR A 378 5.01 36.04 -25.72
CA TYR A 378 6.02 35.20 -26.40
C TYR A 378 6.65 35.90 -27.63
N ASN A 379 5.87 36.75 -28.28
CA ASN A 379 6.35 37.59 -29.39
C ASN A 379 7.05 38.87 -28.92
N LYS A 380 7.29 39.04 -27.60
CA LYS A 380 7.93 40.23 -27.00
C LYS A 380 7.15 41.53 -27.26
N GLN A 381 5.86 41.43 -27.51
CA GLN A 381 4.95 42.57 -27.68
C GLN A 381 4.42 43.02 -26.30
N TRP A 382 5.32 43.51 -25.47
CA TRP A 382 5.10 43.73 -24.03
C TRP A 382 3.90 44.66 -23.76
N HIS A 383 3.73 45.72 -24.55
CA HIS A 383 2.65 46.65 -24.35
C HIS A 383 1.27 46.03 -24.55
N GLN A 384 1.08 45.25 -25.65
CA GLN A 384 -0.16 44.54 -25.92
C GLN A 384 -0.43 43.46 -24.87
N ALA A 385 0.59 42.69 -24.51
CA ALA A 385 0.47 41.69 -23.44
C ALA A 385 0.03 42.33 -22.12
N LYS A 386 0.63 43.48 -21.74
CA LYS A 386 0.29 44.22 -20.52
C LYS A 386 -1.16 44.67 -20.47
N ILE A 387 -1.71 45.18 -21.58
CA ILE A 387 -3.10 45.60 -21.65
C ILE A 387 -4.05 44.43 -21.35
N ILE A 388 -3.80 43.28 -21.98
CA ILE A 388 -4.63 42.09 -21.80
C ILE A 388 -4.53 41.55 -20.39
N PHE A 389 -3.31 41.38 -19.86
CA PHE A 389 -3.14 40.85 -18.52
C PHE A 389 -3.66 41.79 -17.43
N ASN A 390 -3.57 43.10 -17.60
CA ASN A 390 -4.25 44.05 -16.70
C ASN A 390 -5.78 43.91 -16.72
N GLN A 391 -6.37 43.73 -17.91
CA GLN A 391 -7.80 43.48 -18.02
C GLN A 391 -8.19 42.18 -17.30
N LEU A 392 -7.45 41.10 -17.49
CA LEU A 392 -7.68 39.80 -16.83
C LEU A 392 -7.50 39.89 -15.32
N ALA A 393 -6.45 40.56 -14.84
CA ALA A 393 -6.22 40.81 -13.43
C ALA A 393 -7.36 41.60 -12.76
N THR A 394 -7.89 42.60 -13.47
CA THR A 394 -9.04 43.39 -12.96
C THR A 394 -10.31 42.54 -12.89
N GLN A 395 -10.54 41.68 -13.87
CA GLN A 395 -11.73 40.79 -13.92
C GLN A 395 -11.62 39.59 -12.93
N ASN A 396 -10.42 39.18 -12.56
CA ASN A 396 -10.16 38.05 -11.70
C ASN A 396 -9.20 38.45 -10.59
N ALA A 397 -9.65 39.36 -9.72
CA ALA A 397 -8.78 39.93 -8.66
C ALA A 397 -8.18 38.89 -7.66
N ASP A 398 -8.86 37.76 -7.51
CA ASP A 398 -8.40 36.66 -6.63
C ASP A 398 -7.35 35.76 -7.30
N ASP A 399 -7.07 35.93 -8.59
CA ASP A 399 -6.11 35.11 -9.34
C ASP A 399 -4.73 35.79 -9.39
N GLU A 400 -3.90 35.51 -8.39
CA GLU A 400 -2.57 36.08 -8.25
C GLU A 400 -1.61 35.78 -9.43
N TYR A 401 -1.92 34.76 -10.26
CA TYR A 401 -1.14 34.43 -11.45
C TYR A 401 -0.97 35.62 -12.41
N TYR A 402 -2.03 36.41 -12.62
CA TYR A 402 -1.95 37.56 -13.51
C TYR A 402 -1.04 38.66 -12.99
N THR A 403 -0.95 38.80 -11.67
CA THR A 403 -0.01 39.73 -11.03
C THR A 403 1.44 39.30 -11.31
N VAL A 404 1.73 38.00 -11.19
CA VAL A 404 3.07 37.45 -11.52
C VAL A 404 3.43 37.72 -12.99
N MET A 405 2.47 37.54 -13.91
CA MET A 405 2.72 37.80 -15.34
C MET A 405 2.98 39.29 -15.62
N LEU A 406 2.24 40.18 -14.96
CA LEU A 406 2.45 41.62 -15.08
C LEU A 406 3.82 42.06 -14.53
N GLU A 407 4.26 41.49 -13.41
CA GLU A 407 5.62 41.74 -12.87
C GLU A 407 6.69 41.29 -13.85
N LYS A 408 6.57 40.12 -14.48
CA LYS A 408 7.48 39.62 -15.50
C LYS A 408 7.56 40.54 -16.70
N ILE A 409 6.41 41.02 -17.17
CA ILE A 409 6.34 41.96 -18.30
C ILE A 409 6.98 43.28 -17.94
N ASN A 410 6.71 43.82 -16.75
CA ASN A 410 7.26 45.11 -16.28
C ASN A 410 8.78 45.09 -16.11
N ASN A 411 9.31 43.98 -15.60
CA ASN A 411 10.78 43.86 -15.39
C ASN A 411 11.53 43.59 -16.69
N GLY A 412 10.84 43.45 -17.83
CA GLY A 412 11.49 43.14 -19.12
C GLY A 412 12.21 41.80 -19.10
N GLU A 413 11.93 40.97 -18.09
CA GLU A 413 12.53 39.66 -17.99
C GLU A 413 12.09 38.81 -19.20
N GLU A 414 13.09 38.32 -19.94
CA GLU A 414 12.90 37.21 -20.87
C GLU A 414 12.54 35.95 -20.04
N ALA A 415 11.35 35.93 -19.48
CA ALA A 415 10.88 34.92 -18.56
C ALA A 415 10.83 33.49 -19.16
N LEU A 416 11.21 33.35 -20.41
CA LEU A 416 11.40 32.07 -21.08
C LEU A 416 12.67 31.35 -20.60
N TYR A 417 13.55 32.03 -19.85
CA TYR A 417 14.85 31.51 -19.47
C TYR A 417 15.18 31.88 -18.05
N ASP A 418 15.45 30.91 -17.24
CA ASP A 418 16.21 31.16 -16.01
C ASP A 418 17.67 31.35 -16.41
N THR A 419 18.01 32.58 -16.79
CA THR A 419 19.33 32.96 -17.37
C THR A 419 20.50 32.74 -16.39
N ALA A 420 20.22 32.55 -15.11
CA ALA A 420 21.26 32.28 -14.10
C ALA A 420 22.00 30.93 -14.32
N ASP A 421 21.38 29.94 -14.99
CA ASP A 421 22.04 28.64 -15.25
C ASP A 421 22.72 28.56 -16.63
N VAL A 422 22.44 29.49 -17.56
CA VAL A 422 23.09 29.50 -18.88
C VAL A 422 24.48 30.18 -18.77
N SER A 423 24.62 31.19 -17.92
CA SER A 423 25.91 31.84 -17.69
C SER A 423 26.93 30.94 -16.98
N ARG A 424 26.50 30.13 -16.01
CA ARG A 424 27.39 29.15 -15.35
C ARG A 424 27.84 28.01 -16.27
N ALA A 425 26.96 27.53 -17.17
CA ALA A 425 27.36 26.49 -18.15
C ALA A 425 28.34 27.01 -19.21
N THR A 426 28.36 28.30 -19.50
CA THR A 426 29.33 28.91 -20.41
C THR A 426 30.63 29.27 -19.70
N GLU A 427 30.63 29.62 -18.41
CA GLU A 427 31.85 29.83 -17.63
C GLU A 427 32.59 28.52 -17.35
N ASP A 428 31.88 27.42 -17.02
CA ASP A 428 32.52 26.11 -16.83
C ASP A 428 33.14 25.56 -18.13
N SER A 429 32.49 25.79 -19.27
CA SER A 429 33.06 25.39 -20.58
C SER A 429 34.27 26.25 -21.02
N SER A 430 34.38 27.48 -20.55
CA SER A 430 35.55 28.35 -20.84
C SER A 430 36.74 28.04 -19.93
N ILE A 431 36.50 27.51 -18.73
CA ILE A 431 37.55 27.10 -17.77
C ILE A 431 38.16 25.74 -18.16
N GLU A 432 37.36 24.82 -18.74
CA GLU A 432 37.89 23.54 -19.25
C GLU A 432 38.77 23.72 -20.50
N ASN A 433 38.44 24.65 -21.39
CA ASN A 433 39.23 24.92 -22.61
C ASN A 433 40.57 25.69 -22.36
N THR A 434 40.79 26.22 -21.16
CA THR A 434 42.06 26.89 -20.80
C THR A 434 43.05 25.98 -20.08
N ARG A 435 42.70 24.72 -19.79
CA ARG A 435 43.58 23.74 -19.12
C ARG A 435 44.23 22.71 -20.04
N GLU A 436 43.92 22.69 -21.32
CA GLU A 436 44.61 21.88 -22.31
C GLU A 436 45.51 22.76 -23.18
N SER A 437 46.63 23.21 -22.64
CA SER A 437 47.79 23.59 -23.44
C SER A 437 48.94 22.62 -23.12
N PRO A 438 49.45 21.91 -24.12
CA PRO A 438 50.50 20.94 -23.87
C PRO A 438 51.84 21.66 -23.71
N HIS A 439 52.48 21.49 -22.59
CA HIS A 439 53.93 21.69 -22.52
C HIS A 439 54.63 20.38 -22.81
N LYS A 440 55.43 20.44 -23.86
CA LYS A 440 56.52 19.63 -24.37
C LYS A 440 57.05 18.53 -23.45
#